data_2b00184f1f8b857daae0437e6cb6dd73
#
_entry.id   2b00184f1f8b857daae0437e6cb6dd73
#
_cell.length_a   1.000
_cell.length_b   1.000
_cell.length_c   1.000
_cell.angle_alpha   90.00
_cell.angle_beta   90.00
_cell.angle_gamma   90.00
#
_symmetry.space_group_name_H-M   'P 1'
#
loop_
_entity.id
_entity.type
_entity.pdbx_description
1 polymer ?
#
loop_
_entity_poly.entity_id
_entity_poly.type
_entity_poly.pdbx_seq_one_letter_code
_entity_poly.pdbx_strand_id
1 'polypeptide(L)'
;AAGVMMAASIWSLIIPAIELSGENKFTCFIPASIGLIIGILFLLLFDFLMKDKNVNMLNFSVIIHNIPEGFSVGVAFALALTNDIGYMSTAFLLAIGIGIQNIPEGSVISLNMLKYKSKPKAIFYGFLSGVVEPIASVVAIFLIFIIQPILPYTLAFAAGAMLYVVINELTPFCYGVYGTIGFSIGFCIMMILDVMLG
;
A
#
# COMPACT_ATOMS: atom_id res chain seq x y z
N ALA A 1 12.83 5.09 -2.05
CA ALA A 1 11.72 5.13 -1.11
C ALA A 1 10.56 5.99 -1.65
N ALA A 2 10.63 7.33 -1.64
CA ALA A 2 9.50 8.21 -2.00
C ALA A 2 8.90 7.90 -3.38
N GLY A 3 9.72 7.71 -4.41
CA GLY A 3 9.25 7.37 -5.75
C GLY A 3 8.57 6.01 -5.82
N VAL A 4 9.10 4.99 -5.13
CA VAL A 4 8.49 3.66 -5.02
C VAL A 4 7.09 3.76 -4.42
N MET A 5 6.97 4.39 -3.24
CA MET A 5 5.69 4.53 -2.55
C MET A 5 4.69 5.41 -3.31
N MET A 6 5.16 6.43 -4.04
CA MET A 6 4.29 7.23 -4.90
C MET A 6 3.70 6.40 -6.05
N ALA A 7 4.51 5.57 -6.70
CA ALA A 7 4.04 4.69 -7.77
C ALA A 7 3.05 3.64 -7.22
N ALA A 8 3.39 2.96 -6.11
CA ALA A 8 2.52 2.00 -5.46
C ALA A 8 1.15 2.63 -5.09
N SER A 9 1.14 3.85 -4.54
CA SER A 9 -0.12 4.55 -4.24
C SER A 9 -1.04 4.68 -5.45
N ILE A 10 -0.48 4.83 -6.65
CA ILE A 10 -1.25 5.02 -7.88
C ILE A 10 -1.67 3.68 -8.47
N TRP A 11 -0.70 2.80 -8.77
CA TRP A 11 -0.95 1.56 -9.52
C TRP A 11 -1.54 0.44 -8.66
N SER A 12 -1.05 0.26 -7.44
CA SER A 12 -1.51 -0.82 -6.57
C SER A 12 -2.77 -0.46 -5.77
N LEU A 13 -3.07 0.84 -5.58
CA LEU A 13 -4.16 1.25 -4.70
C LEU A 13 -5.23 2.11 -5.39
N ILE A 14 -4.88 3.25 -6.02
CA ILE A 14 -5.87 4.16 -6.61
C ILE A 14 -6.52 3.56 -7.85
N ILE A 15 -5.73 3.02 -8.78
CA ILE A 15 -6.25 2.44 -10.02
C ILE A 15 -7.18 1.26 -9.71
N PRO A 16 -6.78 0.25 -8.91
CA PRO A 16 -7.68 -0.84 -8.52
C PRO A 16 -8.93 -0.36 -7.76
N ALA A 17 -8.81 0.67 -6.91
CA ALA A 17 -9.97 1.23 -6.24
C ALA A 17 -10.99 1.81 -7.22
N ILE A 18 -10.55 2.47 -8.29
CA ILE A 18 -11.43 3.00 -9.34
C ILE A 18 -12.04 1.86 -10.16
N GLU A 19 -11.24 0.88 -10.57
CA GLU A 19 -11.69 -0.27 -11.39
C GLU A 19 -12.73 -1.12 -10.64
N LEU A 20 -12.51 -1.39 -9.36
CA LEU A 20 -13.45 -2.13 -8.51
C LEU A 20 -14.75 -1.35 -8.20
N SER A 21 -14.77 -0.03 -8.44
CA SER A 21 -15.95 0.82 -8.19
C SER A 21 -17.00 0.77 -9.30
N GLY A 22 -16.75 0.04 -10.40
CA GLY A 22 -17.68 -0.19 -11.51
C GLY A 22 -17.33 0.57 -12.78
N GLU A 23 -18.06 0.27 -13.85
CA GLU A 23 -17.77 0.74 -15.22
C GLU A 23 -18.27 2.15 -15.53
N ASN A 24 -19.11 2.72 -14.66
CA ASN A 24 -19.70 4.05 -14.91
C ASN A 24 -18.68 5.15 -14.65
N LYS A 25 -18.16 5.75 -15.72
CA LYS A 25 -17.15 6.83 -15.68
C LYS A 25 -17.54 8.07 -14.85
N PHE A 26 -18.83 8.28 -14.62
CA PHE A 26 -19.31 9.42 -13.81
C PHE A 26 -19.37 9.14 -12.32
N THR A 27 -19.23 7.88 -11.89
CA THR A 27 -19.39 7.48 -10.47
C THR A 27 -18.22 6.63 -9.94
N CYS A 28 -17.44 5.95 -10.81
CA CYS A 28 -16.36 5.05 -10.39
C CYS A 28 -15.25 5.73 -9.56
N PHE A 29 -15.05 7.03 -9.75
CA PHE A 29 -14.07 7.78 -8.98
C PHE A 29 -14.55 8.18 -7.57
N ILE A 30 -15.84 8.07 -7.27
CA ILE A 30 -16.42 8.54 -5.99
C ILE A 30 -15.85 7.76 -4.79
N PRO A 31 -15.87 6.41 -4.75
CA PRO A 31 -15.28 5.65 -3.66
C PRO A 31 -13.78 5.94 -3.49
N ALA A 32 -13.05 6.00 -4.61
CA ALA A 32 -11.63 6.32 -4.59
C ALA A 32 -11.36 7.72 -4.03
N SER A 33 -12.12 8.73 -4.44
CA SER A 33 -11.96 10.11 -3.92
C SER A 33 -12.28 10.21 -2.43
N ILE A 34 -13.38 9.58 -1.99
CA ILE A 34 -13.79 9.57 -0.59
C ILE A 34 -12.74 8.87 0.28
N GLY A 35 -12.33 7.66 -0.10
CA GLY A 35 -11.33 6.89 0.63
C GLY A 35 -10.02 7.66 0.75
N LEU A 36 -9.52 8.21 -0.36
CA LEU A 36 -8.27 8.98 -0.40
C LEU A 36 -8.30 10.20 0.55
N ILE A 37 -9.37 10.98 0.51
CA ILE A 37 -9.53 12.15 1.39
C ILE A 37 -9.55 11.69 2.86
N ILE A 38 -10.31 10.65 3.19
CA ILE A 38 -10.40 10.12 4.55
C ILE A 38 -9.03 9.61 5.01
N GLY A 39 -8.27 8.92 4.17
CA GLY A 39 -6.92 8.44 4.49
C GLY A 39 -5.93 9.57 4.79
N ILE A 40 -5.94 10.63 3.97
CA ILE A 40 -5.11 11.82 4.22
C ILE A 40 -5.51 12.49 5.55
N LEU A 41 -6.81 12.72 5.77
CA LEU A 41 -7.31 13.37 6.99
C LEU A 41 -7.05 12.52 8.23
N PHE A 42 -7.15 11.21 8.11
CA PHE A 42 -6.85 10.28 9.21
C PHE A 42 -5.40 10.40 9.66
N LEU A 43 -4.43 10.37 8.73
CA LEU A 43 -3.03 10.50 9.10
C LEU A 43 -2.67 11.91 9.55
N LEU A 44 -3.26 12.94 8.96
CA LEU A 44 -3.08 14.31 9.42
C LEU A 44 -3.55 14.48 10.88
N LEU A 45 -4.73 13.94 11.21
CA LEU A 45 -5.25 13.95 12.57
C LEU A 45 -4.40 13.11 13.52
N PHE A 46 -3.98 11.92 13.07
CA PHE A 46 -3.13 11.02 13.85
C PHE A 46 -1.77 11.67 14.15
N ASP A 47 -1.13 12.30 13.17
CA ASP A 47 0.13 13.04 13.36
C ASP A 47 -0.03 14.17 14.37
N PHE A 48 -1.11 14.96 14.24
CA PHE A 48 -1.43 16.01 15.19
C PHE A 48 -1.59 15.49 16.63
N LEU A 49 -2.29 14.36 16.82
CA LEU A 49 -2.54 13.77 18.13
C LEU A 49 -1.30 13.07 18.73
N MET A 50 -0.39 12.58 17.88
CA MET A 50 0.79 11.80 18.28
C MET A 50 2.09 12.60 18.28
N LYS A 51 2.05 13.89 17.96
CA LYS A 51 3.20 14.78 17.82
C LYS A 51 4.18 14.69 19.01
N ASP A 52 3.67 14.52 20.21
CA ASP A 52 4.48 14.45 21.44
C ASP A 52 4.87 13.01 21.84
N LYS A 53 4.44 11.97 21.11
CA LYS A 53 4.60 10.57 21.52
C LYS A 53 5.71 9.81 20.78
N ASN A 54 6.56 10.49 19.99
CA ASN A 54 7.65 9.86 19.22
C ASN A 54 7.19 8.66 18.35
N VAL A 55 5.96 8.68 17.84
CA VAL A 55 5.46 7.65 16.92
C VAL A 55 6.12 7.85 15.56
N ASN A 56 6.68 6.78 15.01
CA ASN A 56 7.26 6.82 13.68
C ASN A 56 6.15 6.72 12.62
N MET A 57 5.74 7.87 12.08
CA MET A 57 4.65 8.00 11.12
C MET A 57 4.87 7.16 9.87
N LEU A 58 6.12 7.09 9.38
CA LEU A 58 6.47 6.26 8.23
C LEU A 58 6.15 4.78 8.47
N ASN A 59 6.60 4.22 9.60
CA ASN A 59 6.35 2.82 9.91
C ASN A 59 4.86 2.54 10.14
N PHE A 60 4.15 3.46 10.78
CA PHE A 60 2.71 3.33 11.02
C PHE A 60 1.91 3.32 9.71
N SER A 61 2.24 4.24 8.79
CA SER A 61 1.59 4.30 7.47
C SER A 61 1.83 3.03 6.66
N VAL A 62 3.07 2.50 6.65
CA VAL A 62 3.39 1.25 5.92
C VAL A 62 2.60 0.05 6.46
N ILE A 63 2.36 -0.02 7.77
CA ILE A 63 1.49 -1.08 8.33
C ILE A 63 0.04 -0.89 7.89
N ILE A 64 -0.44 0.35 7.86
CA ILE A 64 -1.84 0.66 7.50
C ILE A 64 -2.14 0.33 6.04
N HIS A 65 -1.24 0.63 5.09
CA HIS A 65 -1.53 0.34 3.69
C HIS A 65 -1.41 -1.15 3.35
N ASN A 66 -0.56 -1.91 4.03
CA ASN A 66 -0.42 -3.35 3.81
C ASN A 66 -1.72 -4.13 4.17
N ILE A 67 -2.59 -3.58 5.03
CA ILE A 67 -3.87 -4.24 5.36
C ILE A 67 -4.82 -4.30 4.15
N PRO A 68 -5.15 -3.19 3.46
CA PRO A 68 -5.96 -3.23 2.24
C PRO A 68 -5.34 -4.00 1.08
N GLU A 69 -4.02 -3.99 0.93
CA GLU A 69 -3.32 -4.82 -0.06
C GLU A 69 -3.52 -6.30 0.23
N GLY A 70 -3.34 -6.71 1.48
CA GLY A 70 -3.68 -8.06 1.92
C GLY A 70 -5.17 -8.38 1.70
N PHE A 71 -6.09 -7.45 1.91
CA PHE A 71 -7.51 -7.64 1.60
C PHE A 71 -7.73 -7.90 0.11
N SER A 72 -7.06 -7.19 -0.79
CA SER A 72 -7.19 -7.40 -2.24
C SER A 72 -6.77 -8.81 -2.64
N VAL A 73 -5.67 -9.30 -2.12
CA VAL A 73 -5.19 -10.69 -2.32
C VAL A 73 -6.21 -11.69 -1.78
N GLY A 74 -6.69 -11.50 -0.56
CA GLY A 74 -7.67 -12.39 0.07
C GLY A 74 -9.00 -12.44 -0.69
N VAL A 75 -9.49 -11.30 -1.18
CA VAL A 75 -10.69 -11.23 -2.03
C VAL A 75 -10.45 -11.96 -3.35
N ALA A 76 -9.31 -11.76 -4.01
CA ALA A 76 -8.97 -12.46 -5.24
C ALA A 76 -8.96 -13.98 -5.06
N PHE A 77 -8.36 -14.50 -4.00
CA PHE A 77 -8.39 -15.94 -3.69
C PHE A 77 -9.80 -16.44 -3.35
N ALA A 78 -10.57 -15.70 -2.56
CA ALA A 78 -11.94 -16.10 -2.22
C ALA A 78 -12.83 -16.19 -3.47
N LEU A 79 -12.72 -15.22 -4.39
CA LEU A 79 -13.43 -15.25 -5.67
C LEU A 79 -12.95 -16.38 -6.58
N ALA A 80 -11.67 -16.69 -6.59
CA ALA A 80 -11.10 -17.79 -7.36
C ALA A 80 -11.59 -19.17 -6.87
N LEU A 81 -11.87 -19.33 -5.58
CA LEU A 81 -12.43 -20.56 -5.02
C LEU A 81 -13.88 -20.79 -5.41
N THR A 82 -14.64 -19.74 -5.77
CA THR A 82 -16.05 -19.81 -6.14
C THR A 82 -16.28 -19.78 -7.65
N ASN A 83 -15.25 -19.46 -8.45
CA ASN A 83 -15.31 -19.36 -9.91
C ASN A 83 -14.36 -20.36 -10.59
N ASP A 84 -14.17 -20.24 -11.90
CA ASP A 84 -13.34 -21.14 -12.71
C ASP A 84 -11.84 -21.07 -12.36
N ILE A 85 -11.11 -22.13 -12.72
CA ILE A 85 -9.66 -22.32 -12.46
C ILE A 85 -8.81 -21.15 -13.00
N GLY A 86 -9.25 -20.42 -14.03
CA GLY A 86 -8.56 -19.25 -14.56
C GLY A 86 -8.37 -18.12 -13.55
N TYR A 87 -9.29 -17.93 -12.64
CA TYR A 87 -9.19 -16.90 -11.59
C TYR A 87 -8.13 -17.24 -10.53
N MET A 88 -7.81 -18.52 -10.34
CA MET A 88 -6.76 -18.92 -9.40
C MET A 88 -5.36 -18.47 -9.85
N SER A 89 -5.06 -18.55 -11.14
CA SER A 89 -3.78 -18.05 -11.68
C SER A 89 -3.64 -16.55 -11.50
N THR A 90 -4.72 -15.79 -11.72
CA THR A 90 -4.73 -14.33 -11.50
C THR A 90 -4.52 -13.98 -10.03
N ALA A 91 -5.17 -14.70 -9.10
CA ALA A 91 -4.96 -14.50 -7.66
C ALA A 91 -3.51 -14.78 -7.23
N PHE A 92 -2.87 -15.83 -7.79
CA PHE A 92 -1.45 -16.10 -7.53
C PHE A 92 -0.53 -15.03 -8.13
N LEU A 93 -0.81 -14.54 -9.34
CA LEU A 93 0.00 -13.47 -9.95
C LEU A 93 -0.09 -12.18 -9.12
N LEU A 94 -1.30 -11.80 -8.68
CA LEU A 94 -1.50 -10.68 -7.78
C LEU A 94 -0.71 -10.85 -6.47
N ALA A 95 -0.79 -12.02 -5.83
CA ALA A 95 -0.06 -12.30 -4.59
C ALA A 95 1.46 -12.24 -4.78
N ILE A 96 1.98 -12.73 -5.90
CA ILE A 96 3.40 -12.65 -6.24
C ILE A 96 3.80 -11.19 -6.50
N GLY A 97 2.98 -10.44 -7.24
CA GLY A 97 3.21 -9.03 -7.54
C GLY A 97 3.35 -8.21 -6.25
N ILE A 98 2.35 -8.30 -5.37
CA ILE A 98 2.36 -7.62 -4.07
C ILE A 98 3.53 -8.11 -3.20
N GLY A 99 3.84 -9.41 -3.20
CA GLY A 99 5.00 -9.94 -2.47
C GLY A 99 6.35 -9.37 -2.95
N ILE A 100 6.51 -9.13 -4.25
CA ILE A 100 7.71 -8.50 -4.82
C ILE A 100 7.76 -7.02 -4.47
N GLN A 101 6.62 -6.32 -4.53
CA GLN A 101 6.44 -4.92 -4.15
C GLN A 101 6.83 -4.66 -2.69
N ASN A 102 6.55 -5.59 -1.80
CA ASN A 102 6.92 -5.53 -0.39
C ASN A 102 8.43 -5.47 -0.11
N ILE A 103 9.26 -5.94 -1.04
CA ILE A 103 10.73 -5.89 -0.87
C ILE A 103 11.23 -4.43 -0.82
N PRO A 104 10.92 -3.56 -1.79
CA PRO A 104 11.23 -2.13 -1.69
C PRO A 104 10.61 -1.47 -0.46
N GLU A 105 9.36 -1.76 -0.14
CA GLU A 105 8.64 -1.13 0.98
C GLU A 105 9.20 -1.53 2.34
N GLY A 106 9.43 -2.81 2.59
CA GLY A 106 10.10 -3.29 3.79
C GLY A 106 11.52 -2.75 3.93
N SER A 107 12.21 -2.49 2.81
CA SER A 107 13.50 -1.83 2.78
C SER A 107 13.44 -0.38 3.30
N VAL A 108 12.36 0.36 3.01
CA VAL A 108 12.13 1.71 3.54
C VAL A 108 12.06 1.69 5.06
N ILE A 109 11.28 0.76 5.63
CA ILE A 109 11.18 0.57 7.09
C ILE A 109 12.53 0.18 7.68
N SER A 110 13.21 -0.80 7.08
CA SER A 110 14.51 -1.26 7.54
C SER A 110 15.54 -0.14 7.60
N LEU A 111 15.63 0.67 6.54
CA LEU A 111 16.54 1.82 6.47
C LEU A 111 16.21 2.89 7.53
N ASN A 112 14.92 3.16 7.74
CA ASN A 112 14.50 4.09 8.77
C ASN A 112 14.82 3.57 10.18
N MET A 113 14.60 2.28 10.42
CA MET A 113 14.92 1.64 11.70
C MET A 113 16.40 1.58 12.02
N LEU A 114 17.30 1.63 11.04
CA LEU A 114 18.74 1.69 11.25
C LEU A 114 19.19 2.91 12.05
N LYS A 115 18.39 3.98 12.07
CA LYS A 115 18.66 5.16 12.91
C LYS A 115 18.55 4.85 14.42
N TYR A 116 17.80 3.83 14.79
CA TYR A 116 17.43 3.54 16.18
C TYR A 116 17.75 2.11 16.63
N LYS A 117 18.03 1.20 15.71
CA LYS A 117 18.20 -0.23 15.98
C LYS A 117 19.42 -0.81 15.27
N SER A 118 19.91 -1.94 15.76
CA SER A 118 20.98 -2.71 15.08
C SER A 118 20.47 -3.28 13.75
N LYS A 119 21.40 -3.55 12.80
CA LYS A 119 21.08 -4.06 11.46
C LYS A 119 20.13 -5.27 11.46
N PRO A 120 20.35 -6.34 12.27
CA PRO A 120 19.43 -7.48 12.26
C PRO A 120 18.02 -7.11 12.73
N LYS A 121 17.91 -6.24 13.75
CA LYS A 121 16.61 -5.77 14.24
C LYS A 121 15.92 -4.88 13.22
N ALA A 122 16.64 -4.00 12.54
CA ALA A 122 16.08 -3.14 11.50
C ALA A 122 15.51 -3.98 10.34
N ILE A 123 16.24 -4.99 9.86
CA ILE A 123 15.76 -5.93 8.84
C ILE A 123 14.52 -6.69 9.32
N PHE A 124 14.52 -7.14 10.58
CA PHE A 124 13.38 -7.85 11.16
C PHE A 124 12.10 -6.97 11.18
N TYR A 125 12.21 -5.68 11.49
CA TYR A 125 11.06 -4.77 11.43
C TYR A 125 10.54 -4.57 10.00
N GLY A 126 11.42 -4.48 9.00
CA GLY A 126 11.01 -4.43 7.58
C GLY A 126 10.32 -5.72 7.14
N PHE A 127 10.80 -6.87 7.56
CA PHE A 127 10.13 -8.15 7.31
C PHE A 127 8.77 -8.23 8.01
N LEU A 128 8.69 -7.81 9.26
CA LEU A 128 7.46 -7.85 10.06
C LEU A 128 6.34 -6.98 9.46
N SER A 129 6.69 -5.87 8.80
CA SER A 129 5.67 -5.04 8.14
C SER A 129 4.93 -5.79 7.04
N GLY A 130 5.62 -6.62 6.26
CA GLY A 130 5.00 -7.44 5.22
C GLY A 130 4.16 -8.62 5.75
N VAL A 131 4.40 -9.08 6.98
CA VAL A 131 3.61 -10.17 7.60
C VAL A 131 2.15 -9.78 7.83
N VAL A 132 1.85 -8.50 7.88
CA VAL A 132 0.48 -7.99 8.02
C VAL A 132 -0.41 -8.41 6.84
N GLU A 133 0.13 -8.48 5.62
CA GLU A 133 -0.62 -8.81 4.41
C GLU A 133 -1.17 -10.24 4.38
N PRO A 134 -0.37 -11.29 4.57
CA PRO A 134 -0.94 -12.64 4.60
C PRO A 134 -1.96 -12.80 5.73
N ILE A 135 -1.81 -12.12 6.85
CA ILE A 135 -2.81 -12.12 7.93
C ILE A 135 -4.10 -11.43 7.44
N ALA A 136 -3.99 -10.25 6.83
CA ALA A 136 -5.13 -9.53 6.26
C ALA A 136 -5.80 -10.33 5.13
N SER A 137 -5.04 -11.02 4.28
CA SER A 137 -5.57 -11.91 3.23
C SER A 137 -6.43 -13.03 3.81
N VAL A 138 -5.95 -13.70 4.85
CA VAL A 138 -6.73 -14.75 5.53
C VAL A 138 -8.01 -14.18 6.13
N VAL A 139 -7.95 -13.02 6.78
CA VAL A 139 -9.14 -12.33 7.31
C VAL A 139 -10.13 -12.00 6.20
N ALA A 140 -9.66 -11.51 5.05
CA ALA A 140 -10.52 -11.16 3.92
C ALA A 140 -11.21 -12.39 3.30
N ILE A 141 -10.55 -13.55 3.23
CA ILE A 141 -11.18 -14.80 2.76
C ILE A 141 -12.39 -15.15 3.64
N PHE A 142 -12.23 -15.08 4.96
CA PHE A 142 -13.34 -15.40 5.89
C PHE A 142 -14.43 -14.34 5.91
N LEU A 143 -14.08 -13.07 5.66
CA LEU A 143 -14.99 -11.93 5.71
C LEU A 143 -15.32 -11.37 4.32
N ILE A 144 -15.28 -12.21 3.28
CA ILE A 144 -15.44 -11.79 1.88
C ILE A 144 -16.67 -10.92 1.65
N PHE A 145 -17.83 -11.28 2.22
CA PHE A 145 -19.09 -10.54 2.05
C PHE A 145 -19.06 -9.14 2.66
N ILE A 146 -18.16 -8.88 3.62
CA ILE A 146 -17.98 -7.58 4.27
C ILE A 146 -16.87 -6.79 3.56
N ILE A 147 -15.76 -7.43 3.27
CA ILE A 147 -14.56 -6.79 2.75
C ILE A 147 -14.73 -6.40 1.27
N GLN A 148 -15.29 -7.28 0.44
CA GLN A 148 -15.45 -7.04 -1.00
C GLN A 148 -16.18 -5.71 -1.32
N PRO A 149 -17.35 -5.38 -0.74
CA PRO A 149 -18.04 -4.13 -1.07
C PRO A 149 -17.35 -2.86 -0.57
N ILE A 150 -16.50 -2.95 0.46
CA ILE A 150 -15.77 -1.79 1.00
C ILE A 150 -14.34 -1.69 0.45
N LEU A 151 -13.88 -2.67 -0.33
CA LEU A 151 -12.51 -2.75 -0.83
C LEU A 151 -12.07 -1.49 -1.60
N PRO A 152 -12.87 -0.90 -2.51
CA PRO A 152 -12.49 0.33 -3.19
C PRO A 152 -12.18 1.50 -2.24
N TYR A 153 -12.97 1.63 -1.18
CA TYR A 153 -12.76 2.67 -0.18
C TYR A 153 -11.52 2.41 0.67
N THR A 154 -11.26 1.16 1.04
CA THR A 154 -10.11 0.81 1.88
C THR A 154 -8.79 0.91 1.12
N LEU A 155 -8.75 0.52 -0.15
CA LEU A 155 -7.59 0.73 -1.03
C LEU A 155 -7.28 2.22 -1.20
N ALA A 156 -8.30 3.02 -1.51
CA ALA A 156 -8.12 4.46 -1.66
C ALA A 156 -7.76 5.16 -0.34
N PHE A 157 -8.28 4.70 0.80
CA PHE A 157 -7.87 5.16 2.13
C PHE A 157 -6.38 4.89 2.37
N ALA A 158 -5.90 3.70 2.05
CA ALA A 158 -4.49 3.35 2.15
C ALA A 158 -3.61 4.22 1.25
N ALA A 159 -4.06 4.46 0.01
CA ALA A 159 -3.39 5.38 -0.91
C ALA A 159 -3.28 6.80 -0.33
N GLY A 160 -4.37 7.31 0.26
CA GLY A 160 -4.38 8.62 0.91
C GLY A 160 -3.41 8.71 2.09
N ALA A 161 -3.38 7.68 2.94
CA ALA A 161 -2.43 7.57 4.04
C ALA A 161 -0.98 7.53 3.52
N MET A 162 -0.72 6.74 2.48
CA MET A 162 0.61 6.64 1.87
C MET A 162 1.05 7.98 1.24
N LEU A 163 0.17 8.65 0.50
CA LEU A 163 0.46 9.97 -0.10
C LEU A 163 0.79 11.01 0.98
N TYR A 164 0.08 11.02 2.10
CA TYR A 164 0.39 11.89 3.23
C TYR A 164 1.83 11.71 3.69
N VAL A 165 2.28 10.46 3.90
CA VAL A 165 3.64 10.17 4.36
C VAL A 165 4.68 10.47 3.29
N VAL A 166 4.41 10.14 2.03
CA VAL A 166 5.32 10.46 0.92
C VAL A 166 5.59 11.96 0.88
N ILE A 167 4.55 12.78 1.00
CA ILE A 167 4.68 14.24 0.91
C ILE A 167 5.36 14.82 2.16
N ASN A 168 4.95 14.42 3.35
CA ASN A 168 5.41 15.04 4.60
C ASN A 168 6.73 14.44 5.11
N GLU A 169 6.94 13.14 4.95
CA GLU A 169 8.08 12.44 5.56
C GLU A 169 9.21 12.15 4.57
N LEU A 170 8.90 11.86 3.31
CA LEU A 170 9.90 11.38 2.36
C LEU A 170 10.31 12.43 1.33
N THR A 171 9.37 13.21 0.79
CA THR A 171 9.66 14.24 -0.22
C THR A 171 10.66 15.31 0.28
N PRO A 172 10.65 15.75 1.54
CA PRO A 172 11.66 16.68 2.03
C PRO A 172 13.10 16.20 1.90
N PHE A 173 13.32 14.88 1.85
CA PHE A 173 14.67 14.29 1.64
C PHE A 173 15.00 14.07 0.16
N CYS A 174 14.06 14.31 -0.76
CA CYS A 174 14.29 14.19 -2.21
C CYS A 174 14.80 15.49 -2.84
N TYR A 175 15.45 16.35 -2.06
CA TYR A 175 15.91 17.66 -2.52
C TYR A 175 17.16 17.55 -3.40
N GLY A 176 17.21 18.41 -4.44
CA GLY A 176 18.36 18.52 -5.36
C GLY A 176 18.38 17.41 -6.44
N VAL A 177 19.39 17.48 -7.31
CA VAL A 177 19.50 16.63 -8.49
C VAL A 177 19.53 15.14 -8.15
N TYR A 178 20.30 14.73 -7.17
CA TYR A 178 20.39 13.33 -6.75
C TYR A 178 19.08 12.80 -6.14
N GLY A 179 18.38 13.65 -5.39
CA GLY A 179 17.06 13.31 -4.84
C GLY A 179 16.03 13.10 -5.94
N THR A 180 16.00 14.00 -6.93
CA THR A 180 15.10 13.89 -8.10
C THR A 180 15.41 12.63 -8.92
N ILE A 181 16.67 12.34 -9.21
CA ILE A 181 17.07 11.13 -9.93
C ILE A 181 16.65 9.87 -9.16
N GLY A 182 16.96 9.81 -7.86
CA GLY A 182 16.61 8.68 -7.01
C GLY A 182 15.09 8.47 -6.89
N PHE A 183 14.31 9.56 -6.80
CA PHE A 183 12.84 9.51 -6.85
C PHE A 183 12.36 8.92 -8.18
N SER A 184 12.85 9.46 -9.31
CA SER A 184 12.42 9.04 -10.66
C SER A 184 12.76 7.58 -10.93
N ILE A 185 13.96 7.12 -10.56
CA ILE A 185 14.35 5.71 -10.70
C ILE A 185 13.43 4.81 -9.86
N GLY A 186 13.22 5.15 -8.60
CA GLY A 186 12.34 4.37 -7.72
C GLY A 186 10.90 4.33 -8.23
N PHE A 187 10.38 5.45 -8.72
CA PHE A 187 9.06 5.54 -9.34
C PHE A 187 8.95 4.63 -10.57
N CYS A 188 9.91 4.70 -11.49
CA CYS A 188 9.91 3.88 -12.70
C CYS A 188 10.01 2.38 -12.38
N ILE A 189 10.88 1.98 -11.44
CA ILE A 189 11.02 0.57 -11.05
C ILE A 189 9.68 0.04 -10.53
N MET A 190 9.04 0.76 -9.63
CA MET A 190 7.78 0.33 -9.03
C MET A 190 6.64 0.31 -10.05
N MET A 191 6.51 1.35 -10.86
CA MET A 191 5.55 1.39 -11.97
C MET A 191 5.70 0.17 -12.90
N ILE A 192 6.94 -0.20 -13.25
CA ILE A 192 7.20 -1.37 -14.11
C ILE A 192 6.76 -2.66 -13.40
N LEU A 193 7.08 -2.81 -12.12
CA LEU A 193 6.69 -3.98 -11.34
C LEU A 193 5.16 -4.11 -11.27
N ASP A 194 4.47 -3.03 -10.92
CA ASP A 194 3.00 -3.00 -10.84
C ASP A 194 2.35 -3.33 -12.19
N VAL A 195 2.81 -2.72 -13.29
CA VAL A 195 2.23 -2.94 -14.63
C VAL A 195 2.54 -4.34 -15.18
N MET A 196 3.68 -4.94 -14.81
CA MET A 196 4.05 -6.27 -15.28
C MET A 196 3.45 -7.42 -14.47
N LEU A 197 3.14 -7.20 -13.20
CA LEU A 197 2.76 -8.24 -12.25
C LEU A 197 1.33 -8.05 -11.68
N GLY A 198 0.76 -6.83 -11.82
CA GLY A 198 -0.57 -6.45 -11.36
C GLY A 198 -1.65 -6.49 -12.47
#